data_18101380df9abf50b0d855c2f75a7238
#
_entry.id   18101380df9abf50b0d855c2f75a7238
#
_cell.length_a   1.000
_cell.length_b   1.000
_cell.length_c   1.000
_cell.angle_alpha   90.00
_cell.angle_beta   90.00
_cell.angle_gamma   90.00
#
_symmetry.space_group_name_H-M   'P 1'
#
loop_
_entity.id
_entity.type
_entity.pdbx_description
1 polymer ?
#
loop_
_entity_poly.entity_id
_entity_poly.type
_entity_poly.pdbx_seq_one_letter_code
_entity_poly.pdbx_strand_id
1 'polypeptide(L)'
;AGAGAVILKSIFEEQISSEIKREEGYSEEDIYDAYPEAQEYLNTFMRGTEIEIYEKLIRESKKVVDIPIIASINCSDKGEWIRIAKELQDAGADALELNIAIAAFDRDLDPRKIEEEYISILKEVEKNINIPVSVKLGDHFTNISRLAFNLTKAGAKGLVLFNRFYNPDINIEKMKVVTGNSISAPEENHNTLRWISLLSSQEIPCELSASRGVYTGEDVIKQILAGAQTVQVCSTLYRNGIEYVKQMNADIEAWMDRHNFDNVKDFRG
;
A
#
# COMPACT_ATOMS: atom_id res chain seq x y z
N ALA A 1 -16.08 7.90 9.71
CA ALA A 1 -15.19 9.05 9.50
C ALA A 1 -15.26 9.61 8.06
N GLY A 2 -15.98 8.96 7.12
CA GLY A 2 -16.17 9.46 5.75
C GLY A 2 -15.09 9.02 4.76
N ALA A 3 -14.36 7.94 5.05
CA ALA A 3 -13.49 7.32 4.06
C ALA A 3 -14.32 6.68 2.93
N GLY A 4 -13.81 6.72 1.69
CA GLY A 4 -14.46 6.10 0.53
C GLY A 4 -14.24 4.59 0.44
N ALA A 5 -13.16 4.06 1.03
CA ALA A 5 -12.84 2.64 1.15
C ALA A 5 -11.89 2.42 2.33
N VAL A 6 -11.77 1.18 2.77
CA VAL A 6 -10.75 0.76 3.74
C VAL A 6 -9.85 -0.28 3.10
N ILE A 7 -8.53 -0.03 3.13
CA ILE A 7 -7.53 -1.02 2.78
C ILE A 7 -6.98 -1.58 4.09
N LEU A 8 -7.15 -2.87 4.28
CA LEU A 8 -6.64 -3.55 5.47
C LEU A 8 -5.11 -3.64 5.40
N LYS A 9 -4.47 -3.71 6.57
CA LYS A 9 -3.03 -3.90 6.65
C LYS A 9 -2.62 -5.18 5.91
N SER A 10 -1.53 -5.13 5.17
CA SER A 10 -1.03 -6.30 4.43
C SER A 10 -0.79 -7.48 5.36
N ILE A 11 -1.38 -8.62 5.05
CA ILE A 11 -1.07 -9.88 5.73
C ILE A 11 0.35 -10.32 5.35
N PHE A 12 1.09 -10.87 6.29
CA PHE A 12 2.50 -11.32 6.20
C PHE A 12 3.57 -10.23 5.98
N GLU A 13 3.20 -8.94 5.96
CA GLU A 13 4.17 -7.86 5.78
C GLU A 13 5.26 -7.85 6.86
N GLU A 14 4.89 -8.14 8.11
CA GLU A 14 5.83 -8.21 9.23
C GLU A 14 6.82 -9.34 9.11
N GLN A 15 6.40 -10.52 8.65
CA GLN A 15 7.29 -11.68 8.48
C GLN A 15 8.34 -11.37 7.42
N ILE A 16 7.95 -10.83 6.27
CA ILE A 16 8.87 -10.45 5.20
C ILE A 16 9.80 -9.34 5.66
N SER A 17 9.28 -8.34 6.37
CA SER A 17 10.11 -7.27 6.94
C SER A 17 11.11 -7.80 7.96
N SER A 18 10.74 -8.81 8.75
CA SER A 18 11.63 -9.45 9.71
C SER A 18 12.72 -10.28 9.04
N GLU A 19 12.37 -10.99 7.96
CA GLU A 19 13.35 -11.76 7.16
C GLU A 19 14.36 -10.83 6.50
N ILE A 20 13.92 -9.75 5.87
CA ILE A 20 14.79 -8.73 5.28
C ILE A 20 15.75 -8.16 6.32
N LYS A 21 15.26 -7.81 7.51
CA LYS A 21 16.10 -7.27 8.59
C LYS A 21 17.14 -8.26 9.10
N ARG A 22 16.79 -9.54 9.19
CA ARG A 22 17.76 -10.60 9.55
C ARG A 22 18.87 -10.70 8.52
N GLU A 23 18.55 -10.63 7.23
CA GLU A 23 19.54 -10.63 6.14
C GLU A 23 20.44 -9.39 6.19
N GLU A 24 19.90 -8.25 6.58
CA GLU A 24 20.66 -7.00 6.81
C GLU A 24 21.47 -6.98 8.11
N GLY A 25 21.36 -8.02 8.95
CA GLY A 25 22.17 -8.18 10.16
C GLY A 25 21.61 -7.49 11.42
N TYR A 26 20.32 -7.23 11.46
CA TYR A 26 19.64 -6.72 12.67
C TYR A 26 19.46 -7.82 13.73
N SER A 27 19.53 -7.44 15.00
CA SER A 27 19.17 -8.35 16.11
C SER A 27 17.64 -8.52 16.20
N GLU A 28 17.20 -9.63 16.81
CA GLU A 28 15.76 -9.84 17.04
C GLU A 28 15.14 -8.73 17.89
N GLU A 29 15.85 -8.21 18.88
CA GLU A 29 15.39 -7.10 19.73
C GLU A 29 15.18 -5.81 18.92
N ASP A 30 16.08 -5.48 17.98
CA ASP A 30 15.95 -4.30 17.11
C ASP A 30 14.75 -4.43 16.14
N ILE A 31 14.37 -5.65 15.75
CA ILE A 31 13.22 -5.90 14.89
C ILE A 31 11.89 -5.68 15.63
N TYR A 32 11.80 -6.11 16.89
CA TYR A 32 10.60 -5.95 17.72
C TYR A 32 10.36 -4.50 18.15
N ASP A 33 11.41 -3.73 18.44
CA ASP A 33 11.31 -2.30 18.77
C ASP A 33 10.80 -1.46 17.60
N ALA A 34 10.99 -1.95 16.37
CA ALA A 34 10.53 -1.26 15.16
C ALA A 34 9.00 -1.27 14.96
N TYR A 35 8.33 -2.28 15.50
CA TYR A 35 6.89 -2.48 15.36
C TYR A 35 6.27 -2.85 16.71
N PRO A 36 6.03 -1.87 17.61
CA PRO A 36 5.38 -2.13 18.90
C PRO A 36 4.00 -2.79 18.74
N GLU A 37 3.33 -2.47 17.64
CA GLU A 37 2.02 -3.05 17.27
C GLU A 37 2.14 -4.54 16.88
N ALA A 38 3.30 -4.95 16.35
CA ALA A 38 3.53 -6.35 15.99
C ALA A 38 3.55 -7.26 17.22
N GLN A 39 3.96 -6.77 18.39
CA GLN A 39 3.89 -7.55 19.64
C GLN A 39 2.45 -7.82 20.08
N GLU A 40 1.59 -6.81 20.04
CA GLU A 40 0.17 -6.98 20.38
C GLU A 40 -0.54 -7.88 19.36
N TYR A 41 -0.17 -7.72 18.10
CA TYR A 41 -0.64 -8.51 16.98
C TYR A 41 -0.18 -9.98 17.11
N LEU A 42 1.11 -10.25 17.31
CA LEU A 42 1.66 -11.61 17.54
C LEU A 42 1.03 -12.31 18.74
N ASN A 43 0.79 -11.61 19.85
CA ASN A 43 0.13 -12.17 21.03
C ASN A 43 -1.33 -12.54 20.77
N THR A 44 -2.00 -11.86 19.85
CA THR A 44 -3.37 -12.17 19.41
C THR A 44 -3.36 -13.34 18.41
N PHE A 45 -2.33 -13.47 17.58
CA PHE A 45 -2.16 -14.48 16.54
C PHE A 45 -1.86 -15.89 17.04
N MET A 46 -1.36 -16.06 18.25
CA MET A 46 -1.09 -17.39 18.82
C MET A 46 -2.35 -18.27 19.02
N ARG A 47 -3.53 -17.80 18.66
CA ARG A 47 -4.84 -18.51 18.81
C ARG A 47 -5.53 -18.91 17.51
N GLY A 48 -4.96 -18.62 16.35
CA GLY A 48 -5.53 -18.99 15.05
C GLY A 48 -4.47 -18.82 13.93
N THR A 49 -4.74 -19.32 12.74
CA THR A 49 -3.89 -18.97 11.61
C THR A 49 -4.10 -17.49 11.26
N GLU A 50 -3.03 -16.81 10.87
CA GLU A 50 -3.09 -15.38 10.50
C GLU A 50 -4.19 -15.11 9.46
N ILE A 51 -4.39 -16.05 8.54
CA ILE A 51 -5.41 -15.98 7.50
C ILE A 51 -6.82 -16.02 8.09
N GLU A 52 -7.10 -16.92 9.04
CA GLU A 52 -8.44 -17.02 9.66
C GLU A 52 -8.84 -15.74 10.39
N ILE A 53 -7.88 -15.10 11.06
CA ILE A 53 -8.10 -13.83 11.76
C ILE A 53 -8.38 -12.73 10.74
N TYR A 54 -7.62 -12.69 9.66
CA TYR A 54 -7.79 -11.70 8.60
C TYR A 54 -9.11 -11.87 7.86
N GLU A 55 -9.50 -13.10 7.54
CA GLU A 55 -10.82 -13.41 7.00
C GLU A 55 -11.96 -12.98 7.92
N LYS A 56 -11.81 -13.24 9.22
CA LYS A 56 -12.79 -12.78 10.22
C LYS A 56 -12.88 -11.26 10.23
N LEU A 57 -11.73 -10.56 10.16
CA LEU A 57 -11.70 -9.10 10.09
C LEU A 57 -12.46 -8.58 8.86
N ILE A 58 -12.28 -9.19 7.69
CA ILE A 58 -13.05 -8.84 6.48
C ILE A 58 -14.54 -9.03 6.73
N ARG A 59 -14.96 -10.22 7.18
CA ARG A 59 -16.37 -10.54 7.41
C ARG A 59 -17.03 -9.62 8.43
N GLU A 60 -16.33 -9.27 9.51
CA GLU A 60 -16.85 -8.36 10.54
C GLU A 60 -16.90 -6.91 10.02
N SER A 61 -15.90 -6.47 9.28
CA SER A 61 -15.88 -5.14 8.66
C SER A 61 -17.07 -4.96 7.69
N LYS A 62 -17.34 -5.95 6.85
CA LYS A 62 -18.48 -5.94 5.91
C LYS A 62 -19.85 -5.87 6.58
N LYS A 63 -19.97 -6.23 7.87
CA LYS A 63 -21.23 -6.11 8.63
C LYS A 63 -21.47 -4.70 9.16
N VAL A 64 -20.43 -3.90 9.32
CA VAL A 64 -20.52 -2.61 10.03
C VAL A 64 -20.31 -1.38 9.12
N VAL A 65 -19.86 -1.58 7.87
CA VAL A 65 -19.69 -0.50 6.90
C VAL A 65 -20.20 -0.91 5.51
N ASP A 66 -20.68 0.08 4.75
CA ASP A 66 -21.16 -0.10 3.37
C ASP A 66 -20.09 0.27 2.33
N ILE A 67 -18.95 0.81 2.77
CA ILE A 67 -17.84 1.15 1.88
C ILE A 67 -17.01 -0.09 1.53
N PRO A 68 -16.30 -0.11 0.38
CA PRO A 68 -15.46 -1.23 0.00
C PRO A 68 -14.39 -1.57 1.03
N ILE A 69 -14.21 -2.86 1.30
CA ILE A 69 -13.12 -3.43 2.09
C ILE A 69 -12.15 -4.09 1.14
N ILE A 70 -10.96 -3.54 1.04
CA ILE A 70 -9.88 -4.00 0.17
C ILE A 70 -8.88 -4.78 1.02
N ALA A 71 -8.72 -6.05 0.71
CA ALA A 71 -7.70 -6.87 1.36
C ALA A 71 -6.33 -6.58 0.75
N SER A 72 -5.28 -6.56 1.56
CA SER A 72 -3.91 -6.40 1.10
C SER A 72 -3.07 -7.61 1.48
N ILE A 73 -2.28 -8.13 0.56
CA ILE A 73 -1.44 -9.32 0.78
C ILE A 73 -0.01 -9.07 0.34
N ASN A 74 0.91 -9.71 1.05
CA ASN A 74 2.31 -9.81 0.69
C ASN A 74 2.77 -11.24 0.98
N CYS A 75 3.22 -11.98 -0.02
CA CYS A 75 3.66 -13.37 0.10
C CYS A 75 5.03 -13.55 -0.55
N SER A 76 5.77 -14.54 -0.11
CA SER A 76 7.07 -14.91 -0.69
C SER A 76 6.96 -16.00 -1.75
N ASP A 77 5.92 -16.84 -1.73
CA ASP A 77 5.69 -17.95 -2.64
C ASP A 77 4.51 -17.75 -3.57
N LYS A 78 4.66 -18.12 -4.85
CA LYS A 78 3.60 -17.96 -5.87
C LYS A 78 2.32 -18.75 -5.56
N GLY A 79 2.45 -19.93 -5.01
CA GLY A 79 1.29 -20.77 -4.65
C GLY A 79 0.47 -20.15 -3.54
N GLU A 80 1.13 -19.50 -2.59
CA GLU A 80 0.47 -18.78 -1.50
C GLU A 80 -0.33 -17.58 -2.00
N TRP A 81 0.20 -16.80 -2.95
CA TRP A 81 -0.53 -15.67 -3.54
C TRP A 81 -1.91 -16.09 -4.05
N ILE A 82 -2.00 -17.20 -4.78
CA ILE A 82 -3.24 -17.68 -5.35
C ILE A 82 -4.20 -18.18 -4.27
N ARG A 83 -3.69 -18.99 -3.36
CA ARG A 83 -4.50 -19.60 -2.29
C ARG A 83 -5.12 -18.51 -1.41
N ILE A 84 -4.31 -17.60 -0.92
CA ILE A 84 -4.74 -16.52 -0.03
C ILE A 84 -5.68 -15.55 -0.76
N ALA A 85 -5.40 -15.18 -2.01
CA ALA A 85 -6.28 -14.33 -2.79
C ALA A 85 -7.70 -14.90 -2.90
N LYS A 86 -7.84 -16.22 -3.09
CA LYS A 86 -9.15 -16.91 -3.10
C LYS A 86 -9.83 -16.87 -1.73
N GLU A 87 -9.11 -17.20 -0.67
CA GLU A 87 -9.64 -17.18 0.69
C GLU A 87 -10.16 -15.79 1.08
N LEU A 88 -9.42 -14.73 0.74
CA LEU A 88 -9.85 -13.35 1.03
C LEU A 88 -11.05 -12.91 0.17
N GLN A 89 -11.10 -13.31 -1.10
CA GLN A 89 -12.29 -13.12 -1.92
C GLN A 89 -13.52 -13.82 -1.31
N ASP A 90 -13.37 -15.08 -0.89
CA ASP A 90 -14.44 -15.87 -0.30
C ASP A 90 -14.87 -15.34 1.09
N ALA A 91 -13.96 -14.65 1.79
CA ALA A 91 -14.27 -13.91 3.00
C ALA A 91 -15.12 -12.66 2.75
N GLY A 92 -15.23 -12.18 1.50
CA GLY A 92 -16.05 -11.06 1.08
C GLY A 92 -15.30 -9.75 0.84
N ALA A 93 -13.99 -9.80 0.59
CA ALA A 93 -13.24 -8.64 0.14
C ALA A 93 -13.79 -8.11 -1.19
N ASP A 94 -13.93 -6.80 -1.33
CA ASP A 94 -14.43 -6.15 -2.55
C ASP A 94 -13.34 -5.98 -3.61
N ALA A 95 -12.09 -5.94 -3.20
CA ALA A 95 -10.91 -5.85 -4.07
C ALA A 95 -9.67 -6.40 -3.36
N LEU A 96 -8.60 -6.62 -4.11
CA LEU A 96 -7.32 -7.07 -3.61
C LEU A 96 -6.21 -6.07 -3.97
N GLU A 97 -5.37 -5.72 -3.00
CA GLU A 97 -4.11 -4.99 -3.22
C GLU A 97 -2.95 -5.98 -3.09
N LEU A 98 -2.19 -6.20 -4.17
CA LEU A 98 -0.95 -6.96 -4.13
C LEU A 98 0.19 -6.02 -3.70
N ASN A 99 0.64 -6.19 -2.49
CA ASN A 99 1.76 -5.44 -1.92
C ASN A 99 3.06 -6.22 -2.15
N ILE A 100 3.50 -6.29 -3.42
CA ILE A 100 4.68 -7.06 -3.81
C ILE A 100 5.93 -6.31 -3.36
N ALA A 101 6.73 -6.91 -2.47
CA ALA A 101 7.96 -6.34 -1.97
C ALA A 101 9.11 -7.31 -2.25
N ILE A 102 9.82 -7.11 -3.35
CA ILE A 102 11.01 -7.90 -3.69
C ILE A 102 12.23 -7.05 -3.37
N ALA A 103 13.01 -7.53 -2.39
CA ALA A 103 14.25 -6.89 -2.00
C ALA A 103 15.36 -7.26 -3.01
N ALA A 104 15.88 -6.27 -3.73
CA ALA A 104 16.90 -6.46 -4.76
C ALA A 104 18.31 -6.23 -4.19
N PHE A 105 18.73 -7.06 -3.21
CA PHE A 105 20.05 -6.94 -2.58
C PHE A 105 21.14 -7.74 -3.30
N ASP A 106 20.75 -8.77 -4.05
CA ASP A 106 21.70 -9.58 -4.80
C ASP A 106 22.16 -8.84 -6.06
N ARG A 107 23.45 -8.53 -6.13
CA ARG A 107 24.07 -7.87 -7.28
C ARG A 107 23.97 -8.67 -8.58
N ASP A 108 23.77 -9.98 -8.50
CA ASP A 108 23.68 -10.89 -9.64
C ASP A 108 22.22 -11.06 -10.11
N LEU A 109 21.25 -10.47 -9.40
CA LEU A 109 19.84 -10.49 -9.78
C LEU A 109 19.58 -9.54 -10.96
N ASP A 110 19.12 -10.08 -12.09
CA ASP A 110 18.74 -9.28 -13.26
C ASP A 110 17.47 -8.44 -12.92
N PRO A 111 17.52 -7.09 -13.01
CA PRO A 111 16.38 -6.22 -12.72
C PRO A 111 15.12 -6.57 -13.53
N ARG A 112 15.26 -7.12 -14.73
CA ARG A 112 14.13 -7.55 -15.57
C ARG A 112 13.38 -8.71 -14.96
N LYS A 113 14.04 -9.60 -14.23
CA LYS A 113 13.40 -10.71 -13.54
C LYS A 113 12.50 -10.24 -12.41
N ILE A 114 12.86 -9.13 -11.74
CA ILE A 114 12.01 -8.53 -10.71
C ILE A 114 10.71 -8.02 -11.34
N GLU A 115 10.80 -7.27 -12.45
CA GLU A 115 9.62 -6.78 -13.15
C GLU A 115 8.74 -7.93 -13.70
N GLU A 116 9.38 -8.99 -14.26
CA GLU A 116 8.71 -10.19 -14.73
C GLU A 116 7.99 -10.93 -13.60
N GLU A 117 8.55 -10.93 -12.40
CA GLU A 117 7.94 -11.55 -11.22
C GLU A 117 6.67 -10.81 -10.80
N TYR A 118 6.70 -9.46 -10.73
CA TYR A 118 5.48 -8.67 -10.50
C TYR A 118 4.36 -9.00 -11.49
N ILE A 119 4.71 -9.06 -12.77
CA ILE A 119 3.76 -9.38 -13.85
C ILE A 119 3.26 -10.81 -13.74
N SER A 120 4.12 -11.75 -13.37
CA SER A 120 3.78 -13.17 -13.22
C SER A 120 2.82 -13.39 -12.05
N ILE A 121 3.11 -12.81 -10.88
CA ILE A 121 2.23 -12.89 -9.70
C ILE A 121 0.85 -12.33 -10.05
N LEU A 122 0.79 -11.12 -10.62
CA LEU A 122 -0.47 -10.50 -10.98
C LEU A 122 -1.29 -11.39 -11.92
N LYS A 123 -0.69 -11.91 -12.99
CA LYS A 123 -1.39 -12.77 -13.95
C LYS A 123 -1.95 -14.04 -13.33
N GLU A 124 -1.20 -14.64 -12.42
CA GLU A 124 -1.65 -15.87 -11.76
C GLU A 124 -2.79 -15.58 -10.76
N VAL A 125 -2.74 -14.47 -10.03
CA VAL A 125 -3.83 -14.05 -9.16
C VAL A 125 -5.08 -13.70 -9.98
N GLU A 126 -4.96 -12.86 -11.00
CA GLU A 126 -6.08 -12.44 -11.89
C GLU A 126 -6.82 -13.62 -12.54
N LYS A 127 -6.14 -14.70 -12.89
CA LYS A 127 -6.78 -15.90 -13.45
C LYS A 127 -7.64 -16.66 -12.43
N ASN A 128 -7.42 -16.45 -11.15
CA ASN A 128 -7.94 -17.30 -10.08
C ASN A 128 -9.00 -16.62 -9.20
N ILE A 129 -9.20 -15.31 -9.35
CA ILE A 129 -10.19 -14.53 -8.61
C ILE A 129 -11.06 -13.69 -9.56
N ASN A 130 -12.19 -13.17 -9.04
CA ASN A 130 -13.13 -12.37 -9.83
C ASN A 130 -13.24 -10.92 -9.33
N ILE A 131 -12.62 -10.60 -8.19
CA ILE A 131 -12.58 -9.23 -7.65
C ILE A 131 -11.43 -8.44 -8.29
N PRO A 132 -11.55 -7.12 -8.43
CA PRO A 132 -10.49 -6.30 -9.03
C PRO A 132 -9.20 -6.33 -8.21
N VAL A 133 -8.08 -6.29 -8.93
CA VAL A 133 -6.73 -6.32 -8.36
C VAL A 133 -5.99 -5.02 -8.62
N SER A 134 -5.45 -4.43 -7.57
CA SER A 134 -4.46 -3.37 -7.63
C SER A 134 -3.06 -3.89 -7.29
N VAL A 135 -2.02 -3.24 -7.81
CA VAL A 135 -0.63 -3.55 -7.47
C VAL A 135 0.02 -2.33 -6.82
N LYS A 136 0.56 -2.52 -5.63
CA LYS A 136 1.33 -1.49 -4.93
C LYS A 136 2.80 -1.62 -5.28
N LEU A 137 3.38 -0.54 -5.78
CA LEU A 137 4.74 -0.51 -6.30
C LEU A 137 5.72 0.12 -5.31
N GLY A 138 6.96 -0.36 -5.31
CA GLY A 138 8.09 0.42 -4.81
C GLY A 138 8.48 1.53 -5.79
N ASP A 139 9.34 2.45 -5.36
CA ASP A 139 9.82 3.57 -6.16
C ASP A 139 11.23 3.37 -6.75
N HIS A 140 11.73 2.13 -6.68
CA HIS A 140 13.12 1.76 -7.03
C HIS A 140 13.30 1.16 -8.44
N PHE A 141 12.27 1.17 -9.28
CA PHE A 141 12.38 0.66 -10.64
C PHE A 141 13.03 1.66 -11.59
N THR A 142 13.83 1.15 -12.52
CA THR A 142 14.54 1.98 -13.53
C THR A 142 13.55 2.68 -14.48
N ASN A 143 12.44 2.02 -14.83
CA ASN A 143 11.41 2.57 -15.70
C ASN A 143 10.02 2.23 -15.20
N ILE A 144 9.52 3.00 -14.24
CA ILE A 144 8.20 2.82 -13.62
C ILE A 144 7.08 2.91 -14.67
N SER A 145 7.18 3.80 -15.66
CA SER A 145 6.18 3.95 -16.72
C SER A 145 6.03 2.67 -17.54
N ARG A 146 7.14 2.03 -17.89
CA ARG A 146 7.10 0.76 -18.62
C ARG A 146 6.52 -0.37 -17.80
N LEU A 147 6.90 -0.47 -16.54
CA LEU A 147 6.35 -1.46 -15.61
C LEU A 147 4.86 -1.24 -15.41
N ALA A 148 4.42 0.00 -15.16
CA ALA A 148 3.01 0.37 -15.02
C ALA A 148 2.19 -0.07 -16.23
N PHE A 149 2.65 0.24 -17.44
CA PHE A 149 2.00 -0.20 -18.68
C PHE A 149 1.92 -1.73 -18.81
N ASN A 150 3.00 -2.44 -18.48
CA ASN A 150 3.01 -3.91 -18.54
C ASN A 150 2.07 -4.55 -17.51
N LEU A 151 1.99 -4.00 -16.29
CA LEU A 151 1.06 -4.45 -15.26
C LEU A 151 -0.39 -4.23 -15.66
N THR A 152 -0.72 -3.09 -16.25
CA THR A 152 -2.06 -2.83 -16.79
C THR A 152 -2.43 -3.86 -17.85
N LYS A 153 -1.52 -4.16 -18.78
CA LYS A 153 -1.73 -5.23 -19.78
C LYS A 153 -1.85 -6.62 -19.16
N ALA A 154 -1.27 -6.84 -18.00
CA ALA A 154 -1.35 -8.09 -17.26
C ALA A 154 -2.66 -8.25 -16.46
N GLY A 155 -3.48 -7.18 -16.34
CA GLY A 155 -4.80 -7.22 -15.72
C GLY A 155 -5.00 -6.24 -14.56
N ALA A 156 -3.96 -5.53 -14.09
CA ALA A 156 -4.10 -4.57 -13.00
C ALA A 156 -5.21 -3.55 -13.27
N LYS A 157 -6.13 -3.40 -12.33
CA LYS A 157 -7.19 -2.38 -12.36
C LYS A 157 -6.78 -1.07 -11.72
N GLY A 158 -5.77 -1.15 -10.83
CA GLY A 158 -5.19 0.01 -10.19
C GLY A 158 -3.70 -0.17 -9.89
N LEU A 159 -2.98 0.95 -9.81
CA LEU A 159 -1.60 1.00 -9.34
C LEU A 159 -1.51 1.94 -8.16
N VAL A 160 -0.88 1.47 -7.09
CA VAL A 160 -0.68 2.27 -5.87
C VAL A 160 0.77 2.74 -5.80
N LEU A 161 0.97 4.04 -5.74
CA LEU A 161 2.27 4.71 -5.71
C LEU A 161 2.43 5.46 -4.39
N PHE A 162 3.29 5.05 -3.49
CA PHE A 162 4.21 3.92 -3.48
C PHE A 162 4.14 3.15 -2.17
N ASN A 163 4.65 1.91 -2.16
CA ASN A 163 4.99 1.25 -0.91
C ASN A 163 6.17 1.98 -0.24
N ARG A 164 6.26 1.90 1.08
CA ARG A 164 7.38 2.43 1.82
C ARG A 164 8.21 1.28 2.36
N PHE A 165 9.39 1.10 1.77
CA PHE A 165 10.36 0.17 2.33
C PHE A 165 10.92 0.70 3.64
N TYR A 166 11.36 -0.21 4.47
CA TYR A 166 12.06 0.08 5.69
C TYR A 166 13.31 0.95 5.40
N ASN A 167 13.48 1.99 6.18
CA ASN A 167 14.67 2.84 6.12
C ASN A 167 15.46 2.65 7.41
N PRO A 168 16.67 2.06 7.35
CA PRO A 168 17.56 1.97 8.50
C PRO A 168 18.08 3.35 8.92
N ASP A 169 18.48 3.46 10.18
CA ASP A 169 19.23 4.58 10.72
C ASP A 169 20.40 4.06 11.53
N ILE A 170 21.33 4.92 11.91
CA ILE A 170 22.51 4.57 12.69
C ILE A 170 22.52 5.37 13.99
N ASN A 171 22.48 4.65 15.12
CA ASN A 171 22.78 5.26 16.40
C ASN A 171 24.30 5.44 16.53
N ILE A 172 24.74 6.67 16.39
CA ILE A 172 26.18 7.02 16.39
C ILE A 172 26.86 6.75 17.71
N GLU A 173 26.14 6.88 18.83
CA GLU A 173 26.73 6.63 20.17
C GLU A 173 26.92 5.12 20.44
N LYS A 174 25.98 4.30 19.96
CA LYS A 174 26.04 2.83 20.08
C LYS A 174 26.79 2.19 18.92
N MET A 175 27.06 2.94 17.83
CA MET A 175 27.66 2.45 16.58
C MET A 175 26.91 1.21 16.03
N LYS A 176 25.57 1.27 16.08
CA LYS A 176 24.68 0.20 15.65
C LYS A 176 23.62 0.72 14.71
N VAL A 177 23.21 -0.15 13.78
CA VAL A 177 22.04 0.09 12.96
C VAL A 177 20.81 0.03 13.86
N VAL A 178 19.90 0.96 13.68
CA VAL A 178 18.62 1.03 14.40
C VAL A 178 17.49 1.27 13.40
N THR A 179 16.27 1.02 13.81
CA THR A 179 15.09 1.33 13.01
C THR A 179 14.96 2.82 12.81
N GLY A 180 14.88 3.24 11.57
CA GLY A 180 14.50 4.61 11.20
C GLY A 180 12.99 4.86 11.44
N ASN A 181 12.52 6.02 11.02
CA ASN A 181 11.13 6.39 11.21
C ASN A 181 10.19 5.44 10.44
N SER A 182 9.30 4.72 11.13
CA SER A 182 8.30 3.82 10.54
C SER A 182 7.17 4.57 9.83
N ILE A 183 6.92 5.82 10.18
CA ILE A 183 5.86 6.67 9.63
C ILE A 183 6.43 7.53 8.49
N SER A 184 5.73 7.63 7.36
CA SER A 184 6.16 8.49 6.25
C SER A 184 6.24 9.95 6.67
N ALA A 185 7.21 10.68 6.12
CA ALA A 185 7.31 12.13 6.29
C ALA A 185 6.44 12.87 5.24
N PRO A 186 5.93 14.08 5.53
CA PRO A 186 5.15 14.86 4.56
C PRO A 186 5.89 15.10 3.24
N GLU A 187 7.21 15.24 3.29
CA GLU A 187 8.07 15.49 2.12
C GLU A 187 8.06 14.33 1.11
N GLU A 188 7.76 13.12 1.58
CA GLU A 188 7.65 11.94 0.72
C GLU A 188 6.48 12.05 -0.29
N ASN A 189 5.51 12.93 -0.02
CA ASN A 189 4.39 13.22 -0.93
C ASN A 189 4.84 13.76 -2.29
N HIS A 190 5.95 14.50 -2.35
CA HIS A 190 6.44 15.10 -3.60
C HIS A 190 6.88 14.06 -4.64
N ASN A 191 7.49 12.95 -4.20
CA ASN A 191 7.85 11.87 -5.11
C ASN A 191 6.60 11.20 -5.70
N THR A 192 5.61 10.93 -4.86
CA THR A 192 4.32 10.38 -5.30
C THR A 192 3.61 11.33 -6.27
N LEU A 193 3.53 12.62 -5.95
CA LEU A 193 2.92 13.65 -6.79
C LEU A 193 3.53 13.67 -8.19
N ARG A 194 4.87 13.66 -8.26
CA ARG A 194 5.59 13.60 -9.53
C ARG A 194 5.20 12.40 -10.37
N TRP A 195 5.15 11.20 -9.78
CA TRP A 195 4.89 9.98 -10.53
C TRP A 195 3.41 9.82 -10.90
N ILE A 196 2.48 10.26 -10.05
CA ILE A 196 1.06 10.34 -10.41
C ILE A 196 0.88 11.21 -11.65
N SER A 197 1.45 12.43 -11.67
CA SER A 197 1.35 13.33 -12.82
C SER A 197 1.99 12.74 -14.09
N LEU A 198 3.18 12.12 -13.99
CA LEU A 198 3.85 11.52 -15.13
C LEU A 198 3.08 10.32 -15.73
N LEU A 199 2.49 9.47 -14.89
CA LEU A 199 1.74 8.31 -15.35
C LEU A 199 0.35 8.70 -15.86
N SER A 200 -0.32 9.67 -15.22
CA SER A 200 -1.61 10.20 -15.69
C SER A 200 -1.47 10.79 -17.10
N SER A 201 -0.41 11.57 -17.35
CA SER A 201 -0.18 12.17 -18.67
C SER A 201 0.12 11.16 -19.78
N GLN A 202 0.40 9.89 -19.45
CA GLN A 202 0.64 8.82 -20.42
C GLN A 202 -0.62 7.99 -20.71
N GLU A 203 -1.77 8.40 -20.17
CA GLU A 203 -3.06 7.72 -20.37
C GLU A 203 -2.99 6.20 -20.10
N ILE A 204 -2.29 5.82 -19.02
CA ILE A 204 -2.20 4.42 -18.64
C ILE A 204 -3.61 3.93 -18.27
N PRO A 205 -4.12 2.85 -18.92
CA PRO A 205 -5.52 2.44 -18.81
C PRO A 205 -5.79 1.66 -17.50
N CYS A 206 -5.45 2.24 -16.36
CA CYS A 206 -5.80 1.77 -15.01
C CYS A 206 -5.90 2.96 -14.06
N GLU A 207 -6.53 2.75 -12.92
CA GLU A 207 -6.66 3.77 -11.89
C GLU A 207 -5.33 3.96 -11.13
N LEU A 208 -5.00 5.21 -10.81
CA LEU A 208 -3.82 5.56 -10.03
C LEU A 208 -4.25 5.94 -8.61
N SER A 209 -3.61 5.34 -7.63
CA SER A 209 -3.80 5.64 -6.21
C SER A 209 -2.52 6.20 -5.62
N ALA A 210 -2.59 7.40 -5.05
CA ALA A 210 -1.46 8.01 -4.37
C ALA A 210 -1.34 7.48 -2.93
N SER A 211 -0.11 7.22 -2.49
CA SER A 211 0.20 6.78 -1.12
C SER A 211 1.56 7.35 -0.69
N ARG A 212 1.82 7.51 0.58
CA ARG A 212 2.99 8.12 1.24
C ARG A 212 2.91 9.63 1.36
N GLY A 213 3.25 10.13 2.53
CA GLY A 213 3.42 11.56 2.82
C GLY A 213 2.14 12.40 2.73
N VAL A 214 0.96 11.79 2.68
CA VAL A 214 -0.32 12.49 2.66
C VAL A 214 -0.77 12.75 4.09
N TYR A 215 -0.80 14.02 4.50
CA TYR A 215 -1.11 14.42 5.87
C TYR A 215 -2.32 15.33 6.00
N THR A 216 -2.69 16.07 4.96
CA THR A 216 -3.74 17.10 4.99
C THR A 216 -4.71 16.93 3.82
N GLY A 217 -5.88 17.57 3.88
CA GLY A 217 -6.81 17.66 2.75
C GLY A 217 -6.18 18.34 1.53
N GLU A 218 -5.28 19.31 1.75
CA GLU A 218 -4.52 19.96 0.67
C GLU A 218 -3.61 18.98 -0.07
N ASP A 219 -2.96 18.05 0.65
CA ASP A 219 -2.14 17.01 0.01
C ASP A 219 -2.99 16.09 -0.87
N VAL A 220 -4.21 15.75 -0.42
CA VAL A 220 -5.17 14.97 -1.21
C VAL A 220 -5.55 15.71 -2.48
N ILE A 221 -5.90 17.00 -2.38
CA ILE A 221 -6.24 17.86 -3.54
C ILE A 221 -5.10 17.87 -4.56
N LYS A 222 -3.84 18.04 -4.12
CA LYS A 222 -2.67 18.01 -5.00
C LYS A 222 -2.56 16.70 -5.78
N GLN A 223 -2.77 15.56 -5.13
CA GLN A 223 -2.69 14.25 -5.77
C GLN A 223 -3.81 14.06 -6.81
N ILE A 224 -5.02 14.52 -6.51
CA ILE A 224 -6.15 14.46 -7.44
C ILE A 224 -5.91 15.37 -8.65
N LEU A 225 -5.47 16.60 -8.43
CA LEU A 225 -5.06 17.53 -9.50
C LEU A 225 -3.95 16.96 -10.39
N ALA A 226 -3.08 16.10 -9.83
CA ALA A 226 -2.05 15.41 -10.59
C ALA A 226 -2.58 14.20 -11.39
N GLY A 227 -3.83 13.78 -11.18
CA GLY A 227 -4.49 12.68 -11.90
C GLY A 227 -4.77 11.43 -11.08
N ALA A 228 -4.57 11.43 -9.75
CA ALA A 228 -4.94 10.30 -8.91
C ALA A 228 -6.47 10.13 -8.85
N GLN A 229 -6.94 8.88 -8.95
CA GLN A 229 -8.34 8.51 -8.74
C GLN A 229 -8.67 8.38 -7.25
N THR A 230 -7.71 7.90 -6.48
CA THR A 230 -7.83 7.73 -5.03
C THR A 230 -6.54 8.14 -4.33
N VAL A 231 -6.65 8.45 -3.04
CA VAL A 231 -5.51 8.80 -2.19
C VAL A 231 -5.59 8.01 -0.90
N GLN A 232 -4.55 7.24 -0.61
CA GLN A 232 -4.44 6.44 0.60
C GLN A 232 -3.79 7.26 1.73
N VAL A 233 -4.39 7.22 2.91
CA VAL A 233 -3.87 7.87 4.12
C VAL A 233 -3.68 6.83 5.22
N CYS A 234 -2.52 6.86 5.86
CA CYS A 234 -2.19 5.96 6.97
C CYS A 234 -1.45 6.73 8.08
N SER A 235 -0.25 7.24 7.80
CA SER A 235 0.61 7.90 8.80
C SER A 235 -0.06 9.08 9.50
N THR A 236 -0.92 9.83 8.82
CA THR A 236 -1.67 10.93 9.42
C THR A 236 -2.69 10.43 10.44
N LEU A 237 -3.27 9.22 10.23
CA LEU A 237 -4.25 8.63 11.16
C LEU A 237 -3.58 8.14 12.45
N TYR A 238 -2.36 7.62 12.37
CA TYR A 238 -1.57 7.30 13.58
C TYR A 238 -1.26 8.53 14.42
N ARG A 239 -1.02 9.69 13.78
CA ARG A 239 -0.72 10.93 14.50
C ARG A 239 -1.96 11.65 15.03
N ASN A 240 -3.05 11.67 14.28
CA ASN A 240 -4.20 12.53 14.52
C ASN A 240 -5.48 11.76 14.87
N GLY A 241 -5.45 10.42 14.82
CA GLY A 241 -6.62 9.56 15.02
C GLY A 241 -7.48 9.42 13.75
N ILE A 242 -8.34 8.39 13.74
CA ILE A 242 -9.18 8.03 12.57
C ILE A 242 -10.17 9.14 12.20
N GLU A 243 -10.68 9.88 13.18
CA GLU A 243 -11.64 10.97 12.96
C GLU A 243 -11.06 12.15 12.16
N TYR A 244 -9.73 12.21 12.00
CA TYR A 244 -9.09 13.24 11.21
C TYR A 244 -9.47 13.19 9.71
N VAL A 245 -9.95 12.05 9.23
CA VAL A 245 -10.52 11.92 7.87
C VAL A 245 -11.66 12.93 7.66
N LYS A 246 -12.47 13.21 8.68
CA LYS A 246 -13.54 14.22 8.61
C LYS A 246 -12.99 15.60 8.33
N GLN A 247 -11.91 15.97 9.00
CA GLN A 247 -11.25 17.25 8.77
C GLN A 247 -10.67 17.34 7.35
N MET A 248 -10.00 16.28 6.89
CA MET A 248 -9.47 16.23 5.52
C MET A 248 -10.57 16.37 4.47
N ASN A 249 -11.71 15.71 4.66
CA ASN A 249 -12.86 15.84 3.76
C ASN A 249 -13.44 17.26 3.80
N ALA A 250 -13.59 17.86 4.98
CA ALA A 250 -14.07 19.25 5.11
C ALA A 250 -13.13 20.26 4.42
N ASP A 251 -11.81 20.05 4.50
CA ASP A 251 -10.83 20.89 3.81
C ASP A 251 -10.96 20.77 2.28
N ILE A 252 -11.21 19.53 1.78
CA ILE A 252 -11.44 19.27 0.35
C ILE A 252 -12.73 19.92 -0.12
N GLU A 253 -13.84 19.72 0.59
CA GLU A 253 -15.15 20.33 0.28
C GLU A 253 -15.06 21.85 0.26
N ALA A 254 -14.46 22.47 1.28
CA ALA A 254 -14.28 23.91 1.34
C ALA A 254 -13.39 24.47 0.20
N TRP A 255 -12.43 23.66 -0.28
CA TRP A 255 -11.63 24.03 -1.44
C TRP A 255 -12.44 23.91 -2.74
N MET A 256 -13.22 22.85 -2.90
CA MET A 256 -14.11 22.63 -4.04
C MET A 256 -15.15 23.75 -4.17
N ASP A 257 -15.78 24.15 -3.06
CA ASP A 257 -16.74 25.27 -3.02
C ASP A 257 -16.12 26.59 -3.51
N ARG A 258 -14.88 26.89 -3.07
CA ARG A 258 -14.17 28.12 -3.51
C ARG A 258 -13.84 28.12 -5.01
N HIS A 259 -13.74 26.93 -5.61
CA HIS A 259 -13.39 26.77 -7.02
C HIS A 259 -14.58 26.39 -7.91
N ASN A 260 -15.79 26.31 -7.35
CA ASN A 260 -17.05 25.93 -8.03
C ASN A 260 -16.98 24.54 -8.67
N PHE A 261 -16.41 23.55 -7.96
CA PHE A 261 -16.43 22.16 -8.35
C PHE A 261 -17.52 21.39 -7.59
N ASP A 262 -18.36 20.65 -8.30
CA ASP A 262 -19.45 19.85 -7.71
C ASP A 262 -18.97 18.45 -7.28
N ASN A 263 -17.94 17.93 -7.93
CA ASN A 263 -17.39 16.63 -7.58
C ASN A 263 -15.89 16.51 -7.87
N VAL A 264 -15.25 15.49 -7.29
CA VAL A 264 -13.81 15.25 -7.41
C VAL A 264 -13.35 15.04 -8.85
N LYS A 265 -14.23 14.53 -9.72
CA LYS A 265 -13.89 14.30 -11.14
C LYS A 265 -13.72 15.61 -11.92
N ASP A 266 -14.31 16.72 -11.46
CA ASP A 266 -14.31 17.98 -12.18
C ASP A 266 -12.93 18.67 -12.15
N PHE A 267 -12.09 18.33 -11.19
CA PHE A 267 -10.74 18.88 -11.05
C PHE A 267 -9.61 17.84 -11.12
N ARG A 268 -9.93 16.61 -11.49
CA ARG A 268 -8.91 15.58 -11.69
C ARG A 268 -8.10 15.89 -12.96
N GLY A 269 -6.76 15.91 -12.82
CA GLY A 269 -5.82 16.16 -13.92
C GLY A 269 -5.63 14.96 -14.86
#